data_0c0e7c2feaf23cd186b0e8b76aac2d32
#
_entry.id   0c0e7c2feaf23cd186b0e8b76aac2d32
#
_cell.length_a   1.000
_cell.length_b   1.000
_cell.length_c   1.000
_cell.angle_alpha   90.00
_cell.angle_beta   90.00
_cell.angle_gamma   90.00
#
_symmetry.space_group_name_H-M   'P 1'
#
loop_
_entity.id
_entity.type
_entity.pdbx_description
1 polymer ?
#
loop_
_entity_poly.entity_id
_entity_poly.type
_entity_poly.pdbx_seq_one_letter_code
_entity_poly.pdbx_strand_id
1 'polypeptide(L)'
;MAIFDINGNGLLDLKKINSQPPIAKNITIKSISLTKVSIDLELDIDGNGTYRKTSITAYGRFVPTLDGEVEGKVTRIELKTDDNYWNFDIQGFEASIEEFLTFKDNEPALRALGLSLLSSNDIINGSSEGGSLAARLYNGNDNLILNSGLFNDVNTNAGRDLIEIKGGGGTLLAGSDQDTIKYIDGQFKSINGNKGNDLIQLLGGAGIILGGADSDTINLEGGTFESINGNLGTDTINVLGGEADRILGGADADQITNTSGQFISINGNKGNDTIINDASSSRVLRGGADDDLLINNTGANGEFYGDRGADIFKPSDQGMMIIKDFNVGIDSIDFSNLESYITRIDGNNTLIETTSFGVVAILENVIL
;
A
#
# COMPACT_ATOMS: atom_id res chain seq x y z
N MET A 1 2.37 -19.11 13.90
CA MET A 1 2.11 -19.69 12.57
C MET A 1 1.33 -18.65 11.80
N ALA A 2 1.91 -18.11 10.74
CA ALA A 2 1.08 -17.32 9.85
C ALA A 2 -0.19 -18.12 9.62
N ILE A 3 -1.34 -17.59 9.96
CA ILE A 3 -2.60 -18.22 9.65
C ILE A 3 -2.79 -17.97 8.18
N PHE A 4 -2.29 -18.92 7.39
CA PHE A 4 -2.59 -18.96 5.99
C PHE A 4 -4.04 -19.37 5.88
N ASP A 5 -4.87 -18.44 5.44
CA ASP A 5 -6.27 -18.71 5.15
C ASP A 5 -6.32 -19.35 3.76
N ILE A 6 -6.36 -20.68 3.63
CA ILE A 6 -6.51 -21.37 2.35
C ILE A 6 -8.00 -21.65 2.16
N ASN A 7 -8.66 -20.94 1.27
CA ASN A 7 -10.01 -21.25 0.83
C ASN A 7 -10.00 -21.82 -0.60
N GLY A 8 -11.11 -22.40 -1.06
CA GLY A 8 -11.24 -23.21 -2.29
C GLY A 8 -10.82 -22.58 -3.62
N ASN A 9 -9.95 -21.56 -3.61
CA ASN A 9 -9.33 -20.93 -4.77
C ASN A 9 -7.79 -20.87 -4.65
N GLY A 10 -7.19 -21.77 -3.91
CA GLY A 10 -5.75 -21.77 -3.66
C GLY A 10 -5.33 -20.90 -2.49
N LEU A 11 -6.26 -20.52 -1.62
CA LEU A 11 -6.03 -19.77 -0.38
C LEU A 11 -6.15 -20.73 0.80
N LEU A 12 -5.15 -20.81 1.65
CA LEU A 12 -5.26 -21.59 2.90
C LEU A 12 -6.09 -20.81 3.93
N ASP A 13 -7.36 -21.16 4.09
CA ASP A 13 -8.27 -20.63 5.11
C ASP A 13 -8.36 -21.60 6.28
N LEU A 14 -7.58 -21.36 7.32
CA LEU A 14 -7.63 -22.18 8.55
C LEU A 14 -8.99 -22.10 9.27
N LYS A 15 -9.89 -21.20 8.89
CA LYS A 15 -11.27 -21.19 9.41
C LYS A 15 -12.11 -22.31 8.82
N LYS A 16 -11.71 -22.90 7.69
CA LYS A 16 -12.44 -24.00 7.01
C LYS A 16 -11.92 -25.40 7.30
N ILE A 17 -10.97 -25.54 8.23
CA ILE A 17 -10.36 -26.82 8.60
C ILE A 17 -11.36 -27.87 9.15
N ASN A 18 -12.61 -27.52 9.36
CA ASN A 18 -13.66 -28.46 9.80
C ASN A 18 -14.33 -29.27 8.69
N SER A 19 -13.87 -29.20 7.43
CA SER A 19 -14.43 -29.96 6.31
C SER A 19 -13.49 -31.10 5.88
N GLN A 20 -13.97 -32.31 5.82
CA GLN A 20 -13.28 -33.47 5.22
C GLN A 20 -12.93 -33.19 3.75
N PRO A 21 -11.76 -33.55 3.20
CA PRO A 21 -10.70 -34.42 3.74
C PRO A 21 -9.63 -33.67 4.57
N PRO A 22 -8.76 -34.39 5.32
CA PRO A 22 -7.73 -33.77 6.15
C PRO A 22 -6.76 -32.99 5.30
N ILE A 23 -6.42 -31.76 5.75
CA ILE A 23 -5.47 -30.87 5.07
C ILE A 23 -4.07 -31.49 4.98
N ALA A 24 -3.69 -32.29 5.95
CA ALA A 24 -2.38 -32.91 6.00
C ALA A 24 -2.49 -34.44 6.14
N LYS A 25 -1.60 -35.13 5.44
CA LYS A 25 -1.41 -36.57 5.58
C LYS A 25 0.06 -36.93 5.49
N ASN A 26 0.38 -38.22 5.78
CA ASN A 26 1.75 -38.77 5.71
C ASN A 26 2.78 -37.98 6.52
N ILE A 27 2.39 -37.54 7.72
CA ILE A 27 3.24 -36.73 8.61
C ILE A 27 4.40 -37.58 9.13
N THR A 28 5.62 -37.14 8.89
CA THR A 28 6.83 -37.84 9.31
C THR A 28 7.81 -36.86 9.97
N ILE A 29 8.18 -37.11 11.21
CA ILE A 29 9.25 -36.37 11.88
C ILE A 29 10.59 -36.87 11.30
N LYS A 30 11.30 -36.01 10.59
CA LYS A 30 12.62 -36.34 9.98
C LYS A 30 13.76 -36.28 10.95
N SER A 31 13.80 -35.25 11.77
CA SER A 31 14.90 -35.04 12.71
C SER A 31 14.49 -34.15 13.85
N ILE A 32 15.06 -34.42 15.02
CA ILE A 32 15.00 -33.55 16.20
C ILE A 32 16.42 -33.34 16.67
N SER A 33 16.80 -32.10 16.89
CA SER A 33 18.09 -31.72 17.48
C SER A 33 17.85 -30.64 18.54
N LEU A 34 18.88 -30.24 19.27
CA LEU A 34 18.80 -29.19 20.28
C LEU A 34 18.37 -27.81 19.75
N THR A 35 18.40 -27.61 18.42
CA THR A 35 18.10 -26.31 17.79
C THR A 35 17.15 -26.41 16.60
N LYS A 36 16.75 -27.62 16.19
CA LYS A 36 15.98 -27.80 14.97
C LYS A 36 15.10 -29.03 15.03
N VAL A 37 13.83 -28.89 14.65
CA VAL A 37 12.90 -29.98 14.41
C VAL A 37 12.43 -29.88 12.96
N SER A 38 12.49 -30.97 12.19
CA SER A 38 12.02 -31.03 10.80
C SER A 38 10.96 -32.08 10.63
N ILE A 39 9.87 -31.70 9.98
CA ILE A 39 8.70 -32.53 9.72
C ILE A 39 8.43 -32.49 8.20
N ASP A 40 8.28 -33.66 7.61
CA ASP A 40 7.72 -33.78 6.26
C ASP A 40 6.27 -34.22 6.33
N LEU A 41 5.46 -33.64 5.48
CA LEU A 41 4.05 -33.98 5.36
C LEU A 41 3.55 -33.70 3.93
N GLU A 42 2.39 -34.17 3.61
CA GLU A 42 1.70 -33.79 2.39
C GLU A 42 0.52 -32.89 2.74
N LEU A 43 0.52 -31.65 2.23
CA LEU A 43 -0.54 -30.67 2.45
C LEU A 43 -1.44 -30.55 1.22
N ASP A 44 -2.75 -30.56 1.41
CA ASP A 44 -3.74 -30.10 0.43
C ASP A 44 -3.87 -28.59 0.55
N ILE A 45 -2.99 -27.88 -0.15
CA ILE A 45 -2.85 -26.45 -0.05
C ILE A 45 -4.01 -25.70 -0.70
N ASP A 46 -4.55 -26.27 -1.78
CA ASP A 46 -5.59 -25.63 -2.59
C ASP A 46 -7.02 -26.03 -2.18
N GLY A 47 -7.16 -26.97 -1.23
CA GLY A 47 -8.45 -27.50 -0.82
C GLY A 47 -9.20 -28.29 -1.91
N ASN A 48 -8.49 -28.69 -2.96
CA ASN A 48 -9.03 -29.41 -4.13
C ASN A 48 -8.74 -30.91 -4.12
N GLY A 49 -8.15 -31.42 -3.05
CA GLY A 49 -7.72 -32.82 -2.92
C GLY A 49 -6.33 -33.12 -3.50
N THR A 50 -5.61 -32.11 -3.97
CA THR A 50 -4.23 -32.25 -4.46
C THR A 50 -3.23 -32.01 -3.36
N TYR A 51 -2.51 -33.05 -2.97
CA TYR A 51 -1.53 -32.98 -1.87
C TYR A 51 -0.13 -32.70 -2.40
N ARG A 52 0.55 -31.70 -1.79
CA ARG A 52 1.94 -31.34 -2.10
C ARG A 52 2.84 -31.76 -0.96
N LYS A 53 4.00 -32.33 -1.31
CA LYS A 53 5.04 -32.61 -0.31
C LYS A 53 5.55 -31.31 0.25
N THR A 54 5.54 -31.20 1.56
CA THR A 54 5.87 -29.98 2.30
C THR A 54 6.82 -30.33 3.43
N SER A 55 7.90 -29.56 3.54
CA SER A 55 8.81 -29.63 4.68
C SER A 55 8.56 -28.43 5.59
N ILE A 56 8.31 -28.69 6.87
CA ILE A 56 8.23 -27.67 7.91
C ILE A 56 9.43 -27.84 8.82
N THR A 57 10.21 -26.80 9.00
CA THR A 57 11.35 -26.81 9.90
C THR A 57 11.16 -25.75 10.98
N ALA A 58 11.11 -26.18 12.22
CA ALA A 58 11.10 -25.32 13.40
C ALA A 58 12.50 -25.17 13.97
N TYR A 59 12.89 -23.95 14.27
CA TYR A 59 14.15 -23.61 14.93
C TYR A 59 13.86 -23.03 16.31
N GLY A 60 14.74 -23.35 17.27
CA GLY A 60 14.57 -22.89 18.64
C GLY A 60 15.62 -23.49 19.60
N ARG A 61 15.24 -23.60 20.87
CA ARG A 61 16.02 -24.33 21.88
C ARG A 61 15.19 -25.51 22.36
N PHE A 62 15.67 -26.71 22.12
CA PHE A 62 14.98 -27.96 22.44
C PHE A 62 15.85 -28.79 23.37
N VAL A 63 15.24 -29.34 24.42
CA VAL A 63 15.90 -30.16 25.43
C VAL A 63 15.16 -31.50 25.49
N PRO A 64 15.84 -32.63 25.20
CA PRO A 64 15.25 -33.95 25.44
C PRO A 64 15.03 -34.17 26.94
N THR A 65 13.86 -34.63 27.29
CA THR A 65 13.54 -35.03 28.68
C THR A 65 13.90 -36.50 28.94
N LEU A 66 13.97 -36.89 30.20
CA LEU A 66 14.37 -38.25 30.60
C LEU A 66 13.36 -39.34 30.19
N ASP A 67 12.11 -38.95 29.93
CA ASP A 67 11.01 -39.80 29.47
C ASP A 67 10.92 -39.87 27.93
N GLY A 68 11.84 -39.18 27.21
CA GLY A 68 11.92 -39.19 25.76
C GLY A 68 11.07 -38.17 25.06
N GLU A 69 10.47 -37.25 25.77
CA GLU A 69 9.80 -36.09 25.20
C GLU A 69 10.80 -34.97 24.88
N VAL A 70 10.33 -33.94 24.21
CA VAL A 70 11.15 -32.77 23.84
C VAL A 70 10.46 -31.52 24.40
N GLU A 71 11.16 -30.83 25.26
CA GLU A 71 10.73 -29.53 25.77
C GLU A 71 11.52 -28.40 25.04
N GLY A 72 10.94 -27.22 25.01
CA GLY A 72 11.64 -26.07 24.46
C GLY A 72 10.73 -25.05 23.79
N LYS A 73 11.37 -24.07 23.17
CA LYS A 73 10.68 -22.98 22.48
C LYS A 73 11.05 -22.94 21.01
N VAL A 74 10.06 -22.76 20.16
CA VAL A 74 10.19 -22.48 18.73
C VAL A 74 10.20 -20.96 18.55
N THR A 75 11.17 -20.44 17.81
CA THR A 75 11.32 -18.99 17.54
C THR A 75 11.36 -18.65 16.06
N ARG A 76 11.44 -19.67 15.19
CA ARG A 76 11.45 -19.54 13.74
C ARG A 76 10.86 -20.78 13.09
N ILE A 77 10.10 -20.60 12.02
CA ILE A 77 9.57 -21.68 11.20
C ILE A 77 9.89 -21.41 9.73
N GLU A 78 10.48 -22.39 9.05
CA GLU A 78 10.55 -22.45 7.59
C GLU A 78 9.53 -23.44 7.06
N LEU A 79 8.73 -23.01 6.08
CA LEU A 79 7.80 -23.87 5.34
C LEU A 79 8.19 -23.86 3.86
N LYS A 80 8.41 -25.03 3.29
CA LYS A 80 8.81 -25.18 1.90
C LYS A 80 8.11 -26.36 1.25
N THR A 81 7.51 -26.16 0.07
CA THR A 81 7.04 -27.25 -0.81
C THR A 81 8.15 -27.69 -1.76
N ASP A 82 8.15 -28.98 -2.14
CA ASP A 82 9.18 -29.56 -3.04
C ASP A 82 9.24 -28.87 -4.41
N ASP A 83 8.11 -28.33 -4.87
CA ASP A 83 7.98 -27.62 -6.15
C ASP A 83 8.17 -26.09 -6.01
N ASN A 84 8.61 -25.60 -4.84
CA ASN A 84 8.71 -24.18 -4.49
C ASN A 84 7.39 -23.40 -4.61
N TYR A 85 6.25 -24.09 -4.62
CA TYR A 85 4.95 -23.45 -4.67
C TYR A 85 4.73 -22.50 -3.49
N TRP A 86 5.25 -22.90 -2.33
CA TRP A 86 5.35 -22.07 -1.13
C TRP A 86 6.75 -22.15 -0.53
N ASN A 87 7.27 -21.00 -0.13
CA ASN A 87 8.53 -20.85 0.55
C ASN A 87 8.43 -19.68 1.55
N PHE A 88 8.28 -19.99 2.83
CA PHE A 88 8.09 -19.00 3.89
C PHE A 88 9.09 -19.19 5.01
N ASP A 89 9.58 -18.07 5.53
CA ASP A 89 10.38 -17.96 6.75
C ASP A 89 9.67 -17.01 7.71
N ILE A 90 9.26 -17.49 8.86
CA ILE A 90 8.49 -16.78 9.87
C ILE A 90 9.31 -16.73 11.14
N GLN A 91 9.53 -15.55 11.69
CA GLN A 91 10.32 -15.30 12.88
C GLN A 91 9.59 -14.29 13.78
N GLY A 92 10.11 -14.05 14.99
CA GLY A 92 9.61 -13.02 15.90
C GLY A 92 8.66 -13.51 16.97
N PHE A 93 8.35 -14.81 17.01
CA PHE A 93 7.46 -15.41 17.98
C PHE A 93 8.15 -16.38 18.93
N GLU A 94 7.49 -16.74 20.01
CA GLU A 94 7.84 -17.87 20.87
C GLU A 94 6.65 -18.80 21.08
N ALA A 95 6.80 -20.07 20.71
CA ALA A 95 5.83 -21.12 21.01
C ALA A 95 6.51 -22.31 21.70
N SER A 96 5.79 -23.08 22.52
CA SER A 96 6.35 -24.31 23.05
C SER A 96 6.51 -25.36 21.93
N ILE A 97 7.53 -26.21 22.05
CA ILE A 97 7.69 -27.32 21.09
C ILE A 97 6.52 -28.32 21.18
N GLU A 98 5.91 -28.46 22.36
CA GLU A 98 4.72 -29.27 22.57
C GLU A 98 3.54 -28.75 21.75
N GLU A 99 3.25 -27.43 21.81
CA GLU A 99 2.24 -26.80 20.96
C GLU A 99 2.54 -27.01 19.48
N PHE A 100 3.80 -26.89 19.07
CA PHE A 100 4.22 -27.11 17.68
C PHE A 100 4.06 -28.56 17.25
N LEU A 101 4.30 -29.54 18.10
CA LEU A 101 4.19 -30.97 17.76
C LEU A 101 2.75 -31.49 17.85
N THR A 102 1.89 -30.89 18.68
CA THR A 102 0.49 -31.30 18.84
C THR A 102 -0.41 -30.90 17.66
N PHE A 103 0.05 -30.03 16.75
CA PHE A 103 -0.69 -29.71 15.53
C PHE A 103 -1.00 -30.97 14.69
N LYS A 104 -0.19 -32.00 14.81
CA LYS A 104 -0.32 -33.28 14.12
C LYS A 104 -1.66 -33.96 14.33
N ASP A 105 -2.26 -33.83 15.51
CA ASP A 105 -3.43 -34.62 15.93
C ASP A 105 -4.66 -33.78 16.32
N ASN A 106 -4.56 -32.42 16.30
CA ASN A 106 -5.61 -31.59 16.86
C ASN A 106 -5.75 -30.23 16.16
N GLU A 107 -6.77 -30.09 15.33
CA GLU A 107 -7.16 -28.88 14.61
C GLU A 107 -7.36 -27.62 15.49
N PRO A 108 -8.05 -27.69 16.66
CA PRO A 108 -8.16 -26.54 17.56
C PRO A 108 -6.83 -26.07 18.11
N ALA A 109 -5.88 -26.97 18.37
CA ALA A 109 -4.55 -26.63 18.85
C ALA A 109 -3.73 -25.88 17.76
N LEU A 110 -3.87 -26.30 16.49
CA LEU A 110 -3.25 -25.63 15.35
C LEU A 110 -3.76 -24.18 15.20
N ARG A 111 -5.04 -23.96 15.38
CA ARG A 111 -5.67 -22.65 15.35
C ARG A 111 -5.23 -21.76 16.53
N ALA A 112 -5.20 -22.31 17.72
CA ALA A 112 -4.73 -21.60 18.92
C ALA A 112 -3.25 -21.24 18.82
N LEU A 113 -2.43 -22.17 18.34
CA LEU A 113 -1.01 -21.93 18.05
C LEU A 113 -0.83 -20.81 17.04
N GLY A 114 -1.60 -20.83 15.93
CA GLY A 114 -1.60 -19.80 14.93
C GLY A 114 -1.87 -18.41 15.52
N LEU A 115 -2.92 -18.28 16.32
CA LEU A 115 -3.29 -17.01 16.95
C LEU A 115 -2.23 -16.52 17.96
N SER A 116 -1.62 -17.42 18.71
CA SER A 116 -0.59 -17.05 19.70
C SER A 116 0.73 -16.64 19.04
N LEU A 117 1.05 -17.20 17.87
CA LEU A 117 2.27 -16.89 17.14
C LEU A 117 2.22 -15.51 16.44
N LEU A 118 1.04 -15.07 16.03
CA LEU A 118 0.85 -13.85 15.25
C LEU A 118 0.33 -12.65 16.05
N SER A 119 0.33 -12.72 17.36
CA SER A 119 -0.04 -11.61 18.26
C SER A 119 1.17 -10.88 18.85
N SER A 120 2.34 -11.04 18.26
CA SER A 120 3.60 -10.40 18.64
C SER A 120 4.28 -9.82 17.39
N ASN A 121 5.39 -9.15 17.54
CA ASN A 121 6.16 -8.61 16.41
C ASN A 121 6.74 -9.73 15.56
N ASP A 122 6.16 -9.97 14.40
CA ASP A 122 6.52 -11.06 13.51
C ASP A 122 7.41 -10.60 12.35
N ILE A 123 8.26 -11.49 11.86
CA ILE A 123 9.03 -11.29 10.64
C ILE A 123 8.61 -12.37 9.65
N ILE A 124 8.00 -11.95 8.54
CA ILE A 124 7.53 -12.86 7.49
C ILE A 124 8.19 -12.49 6.17
N ASN A 125 8.90 -13.45 5.60
CA ASN A 125 9.52 -13.33 4.28
C ASN A 125 9.02 -14.49 3.42
N GLY A 126 8.31 -14.18 2.34
CA GLY A 126 7.66 -15.23 1.58
C GLY A 126 7.44 -14.95 0.11
N SER A 127 7.22 -16.03 -0.62
CA SER A 127 6.77 -16.04 -2.00
C SER A 127 5.70 -17.11 -2.22
N SER A 128 4.82 -16.88 -3.20
CA SER A 128 3.74 -17.79 -3.57
C SER A 128 3.68 -17.89 -5.10
N GLU A 129 4.49 -18.78 -5.68
CA GLU A 129 4.64 -18.85 -7.15
C GLU A 129 3.53 -19.61 -7.87
N GLY A 130 2.69 -20.35 -7.20
CA GLY A 130 1.69 -21.17 -7.84
C GLY A 130 0.30 -21.13 -7.23
N GLY A 131 0.09 -20.37 -6.17
CA GLY A 131 -1.18 -20.25 -5.47
C GLY A 131 -1.42 -18.86 -4.92
N SER A 132 -2.57 -18.68 -4.33
CA SER A 132 -2.95 -17.44 -3.69
C SER A 132 -2.74 -17.55 -2.18
N LEU A 133 -2.07 -16.58 -1.59
CA LEU A 133 -1.85 -16.50 -0.15
C LEU A 133 -2.75 -15.42 0.45
N ALA A 134 -3.49 -15.79 1.49
CA ALA A 134 -4.06 -14.83 2.43
C ALA A 134 -3.26 -14.87 3.73
N ALA A 135 -2.77 -13.75 4.18
CA ALA A 135 -2.02 -13.63 5.43
C ALA A 135 -2.68 -12.59 6.33
N ARG A 136 -2.98 -12.97 7.56
CA ARG A 136 -3.47 -12.05 8.59
C ARG A 136 -2.51 -12.09 9.77
N LEU A 137 -1.84 -10.96 9.99
CA LEU A 137 -1.02 -10.72 11.17
C LEU A 137 -1.94 -10.00 12.18
N TYR A 138 -2.02 -10.44 13.42
CA TYR A 138 -3.08 -9.94 14.31
C TYR A 138 -2.70 -8.64 15.00
N ASN A 139 -1.79 -8.68 15.95
CA ASN A 139 -1.32 -7.52 16.69
C ASN A 139 0.19 -7.62 16.81
N GLY A 140 0.87 -6.56 16.62
CA GLY A 140 2.32 -6.53 16.74
C GLY A 140 2.88 -5.51 15.77
N ASN A 141 4.14 -5.19 15.89
CA ASN A 141 4.85 -4.41 14.88
C ASN A 141 5.55 -5.40 13.97
N ASP A 142 4.92 -5.70 12.85
CA ASP A 142 5.32 -6.79 11.98
C ASP A 142 6.26 -6.32 10.87
N ASN A 143 7.07 -7.24 10.38
CA ASN A 143 7.91 -7.02 9.20
C ASN A 143 7.56 -8.05 8.13
N LEU A 144 6.85 -7.61 7.09
CA LEU A 144 6.34 -8.45 6.02
C LEU A 144 7.08 -8.18 4.71
N ILE A 145 7.74 -9.20 4.16
CA ILE A 145 8.42 -9.12 2.87
C ILE A 145 7.74 -10.06 1.88
N LEU A 146 7.13 -9.50 0.84
CA LEU A 146 6.47 -10.20 -0.25
C LEU A 146 7.35 -10.19 -1.49
N ASN A 147 7.94 -11.34 -1.86
CA ASN A 147 8.90 -11.39 -2.96
C ASN A 147 8.24 -11.62 -4.32
N SER A 148 7.33 -12.58 -4.44
CA SER A 148 6.65 -12.92 -5.70
C SER A 148 5.40 -13.74 -5.44
N GLY A 149 4.48 -13.78 -6.42
CA GLY A 149 3.29 -14.62 -6.38
C GLY A 149 1.99 -13.85 -6.17
N LEU A 150 0.90 -14.58 -5.91
CA LEU A 150 -0.43 -14.00 -5.65
C LEU A 150 -0.67 -13.90 -4.15
N PHE A 151 -0.94 -12.69 -3.68
CA PHE A 151 -1.22 -12.38 -2.29
C PHE A 151 -2.63 -11.79 -2.16
N ASN A 152 -3.64 -12.65 -2.18
CA ASN A 152 -5.02 -12.22 -1.98
C ASN A 152 -5.29 -12.07 -0.48
N ASP A 153 -5.82 -10.91 -0.09
CA ASP A 153 -6.26 -10.67 1.29
C ASP A 153 -5.12 -10.73 2.34
N VAL A 154 -4.04 -9.99 2.07
CA VAL A 154 -3.00 -9.72 3.07
C VAL A 154 -3.48 -8.60 3.98
N ASN A 155 -3.43 -8.81 5.30
CA ASN A 155 -3.82 -7.82 6.30
C ASN A 155 -2.88 -7.91 7.51
N THR A 156 -2.16 -6.84 7.80
CA THR A 156 -1.25 -6.80 8.95
C THR A 156 -1.96 -6.42 10.25
N ASN A 157 -3.20 -5.92 10.19
CA ASN A 157 -4.14 -5.62 11.27
C ASN A 157 -3.71 -4.47 12.20
N ALA A 158 -3.05 -4.73 13.32
CA ALA A 158 -2.79 -3.69 14.32
C ALA A 158 -1.35 -3.68 14.79
N GLY A 159 -0.77 -2.49 14.81
CA GLY A 159 0.61 -2.26 15.14
C GLY A 159 1.31 -1.45 14.06
N ARG A 160 2.54 -1.05 14.30
CA ARG A 160 3.34 -0.33 13.32
C ARG A 160 4.09 -1.31 12.45
N ASP A 161 3.57 -1.54 11.26
CA ASP A 161 4.06 -2.58 10.38
C ASP A 161 5.01 -2.03 9.32
N LEU A 162 5.99 -2.85 8.97
CA LEU A 162 6.89 -2.59 7.85
C LEU A 162 6.62 -3.62 6.75
N ILE A 163 6.11 -3.14 5.61
CA ILE A 163 5.70 -3.99 4.50
C ILE A 163 6.55 -3.67 3.26
N GLU A 164 7.36 -4.62 2.81
CA GLU A 164 8.15 -4.50 1.59
C GLU A 164 7.61 -5.44 0.51
N ILE A 165 7.15 -4.87 -0.61
CA ILE A 165 6.60 -5.62 -1.75
C ILE A 165 7.60 -5.57 -2.89
N LYS A 166 8.22 -6.71 -3.20
CA LYS A 166 9.23 -6.87 -4.27
C LYS A 166 8.65 -7.43 -5.56
N GLY A 167 7.43 -7.92 -5.52
CA GLY A 167 6.74 -8.48 -6.67
C GLY A 167 5.40 -9.11 -6.30
N GLY A 168 4.75 -9.71 -7.28
CA GLY A 168 3.48 -10.38 -7.08
C GLY A 168 2.26 -9.51 -7.33
N GLY A 169 1.12 -9.91 -6.78
CA GLY A 169 -0.15 -9.21 -6.97
C GLY A 169 -1.18 -9.61 -5.93
N GLY A 170 -2.30 -8.88 -5.86
CA GLY A 170 -3.38 -9.18 -4.94
C GLY A 170 -3.98 -7.95 -4.28
N THR A 171 -4.35 -8.08 -3.01
CA THR A 171 -4.88 -7.00 -2.18
C THR A 171 -4.12 -6.98 -0.86
N LEU A 172 -3.70 -5.78 -0.44
CA LEU A 172 -3.01 -5.55 0.81
C LEU A 172 -3.73 -4.48 1.62
N LEU A 173 -3.95 -4.78 2.90
CA LEU A 173 -4.46 -3.89 3.93
C LEU A 173 -3.40 -3.80 5.04
N ALA A 174 -2.87 -2.62 5.31
CA ALA A 174 -1.88 -2.47 6.39
C ALA A 174 -2.54 -2.50 7.77
N GLY A 175 -3.69 -1.85 7.93
CA GLY A 175 -4.49 -2.14 9.12
C GLY A 175 -4.77 -0.95 10.01
N SER A 176 -4.24 -0.92 11.18
CA SER A 176 -4.38 0.22 12.09
C SER A 176 -3.07 0.54 12.77
N ASP A 177 -2.92 1.77 13.21
CA ASP A 177 -1.68 2.39 13.65
C ASP A 177 -0.81 2.85 12.45
N GLN A 178 0.35 3.37 12.71
CA GLN A 178 1.21 3.96 11.69
C GLN A 178 2.06 2.91 10.97
N ASP A 179 1.77 2.66 9.71
CA ASP A 179 2.44 1.67 8.89
C ASP A 179 3.44 2.28 7.89
N THR A 180 4.35 1.46 7.41
CA THR A 180 5.27 1.81 6.33
C THR A 180 5.19 0.76 5.22
N ILE A 181 4.73 1.17 4.05
CA ILE A 181 4.61 0.31 2.87
C ILE A 181 5.62 0.76 1.81
N LYS A 182 6.51 -0.14 1.42
CA LYS A 182 7.46 0.07 0.33
C LYS A 182 7.13 -0.84 -0.84
N TYR A 183 6.57 -0.28 -1.90
CA TYR A 183 6.17 -1.00 -3.10
C TYR A 183 7.21 -0.85 -4.19
N ILE A 184 7.99 -1.91 -4.44
CA ILE A 184 9.11 -1.90 -5.37
C ILE A 184 8.65 -2.34 -6.77
N ASP A 185 7.87 -3.43 -6.85
CA ASP A 185 7.36 -3.99 -8.10
C ASP A 185 6.15 -4.88 -7.84
N GLY A 186 5.35 -5.18 -8.88
CA GLY A 186 4.22 -6.09 -8.82
C GLY A 186 2.96 -5.55 -9.49
N GLN A 187 1.87 -6.34 -9.39
CA GLN A 187 0.57 -6.05 -9.99
C GLN A 187 -0.53 -6.20 -8.92
N PHE A 188 -0.52 -5.36 -7.90
CA PHE A 188 -1.53 -5.39 -6.85
C PHE A 188 -2.81 -4.71 -7.34
N LYS A 189 -3.96 -5.35 -7.10
CA LYS A 189 -5.27 -4.76 -7.36
C LYS A 189 -5.49 -3.51 -6.51
N SER A 190 -5.14 -3.60 -5.21
CA SER A 190 -5.15 -2.45 -4.32
C SER A 190 -4.20 -2.64 -3.14
N ILE A 191 -3.63 -1.52 -2.71
CA ILE A 191 -2.87 -1.37 -1.46
C ILE A 191 -3.56 -0.27 -0.67
N ASN A 192 -3.84 -0.52 0.62
CA ASN A 192 -4.53 0.42 1.50
C ASN A 192 -3.83 0.47 2.87
N GLY A 193 -3.45 1.67 3.32
CA GLY A 193 -2.95 1.91 4.67
C GLY A 193 -4.02 1.61 5.72
N ASN A 194 -5.26 1.96 5.47
CA ASN A 194 -6.47 1.86 6.28
C ASN A 194 -6.55 2.94 7.37
N LYS A 195 -6.05 2.73 8.56
CA LYS A 195 -6.11 3.68 9.67
C LYS A 195 -4.74 3.94 10.24
N GLY A 196 -4.45 5.19 10.52
CA GLY A 196 -3.17 5.63 11.05
C GLY A 196 -2.46 6.53 10.05
N ASN A 197 -1.43 7.19 10.52
CA ASN A 197 -0.65 8.08 9.66
C ASN A 197 0.40 7.26 8.91
N ASP A 198 0.06 6.76 7.73
CA ASP A 198 0.84 5.79 6.99
C ASP A 198 1.87 6.44 6.06
N LEU A 199 2.96 5.74 5.81
CA LEU A 199 3.94 6.09 4.80
C LEU A 199 3.93 5.06 3.66
N ILE A 200 3.51 5.49 2.46
CA ILE A 200 3.45 4.64 1.28
C ILE A 200 4.47 5.14 0.24
N GLN A 201 5.50 4.34 -0.02
CA GLN A 201 6.55 4.62 -0.99
C GLN A 201 6.37 3.74 -2.23
N LEU A 202 6.10 4.36 -3.37
CA LEU A 202 5.81 3.71 -4.65
C LEU A 202 7.03 3.85 -5.57
N LEU A 203 7.94 2.88 -5.55
CA LEU A 203 9.15 2.85 -6.37
C LEU A 203 8.91 2.22 -7.74
N GLY A 204 7.85 1.43 -7.87
CA GLY A 204 7.43 0.73 -9.08
C GLY A 204 6.07 0.08 -8.89
N GLY A 205 5.70 -0.84 -9.80
CA GLY A 205 4.46 -1.59 -9.72
C GLY A 205 3.25 -0.90 -10.37
N ALA A 206 2.06 -1.43 -10.09
CA ALA A 206 0.80 -0.93 -10.62
C ALA A 206 -0.38 -1.25 -9.69
N GLY A 207 -1.53 -0.58 -9.91
CA GLY A 207 -2.77 -0.83 -9.19
C GLY A 207 -3.43 0.43 -8.64
N ILE A 208 -4.24 0.25 -7.59
CA ILE A 208 -4.90 1.33 -6.86
C ILE A 208 -4.24 1.48 -5.49
N ILE A 209 -3.90 2.71 -5.14
CA ILE A 209 -3.29 3.06 -3.86
C ILE A 209 -4.26 3.93 -3.08
N LEU A 210 -4.47 3.56 -1.83
CA LEU A 210 -5.33 4.24 -0.88
C LEU A 210 -4.52 4.53 0.39
N GLY A 211 -4.47 5.78 0.82
CA GLY A 211 -3.93 6.14 2.14
C GLY A 211 -4.80 5.52 3.21
N GLY A 212 -6.01 6.00 3.33
CA GLY A 212 -6.97 5.40 4.24
C GLY A 212 -7.70 6.42 5.09
N ALA A 213 -7.48 6.40 6.36
CA ALA A 213 -7.98 7.38 7.30
C ALA A 213 -6.84 7.88 8.19
N ASP A 214 -6.96 9.10 8.66
CA ASP A 214 -5.90 9.87 9.31
C ASP A 214 -4.91 10.46 8.28
N SER A 215 -3.80 11.03 8.71
CA SER A 215 -2.94 11.82 7.81
C SER A 215 -1.82 10.99 7.21
N ASP A 216 -1.94 10.68 5.94
CA ASP A 216 -1.04 9.79 5.21
C ASP A 216 0.02 10.55 4.41
N THR A 217 1.12 9.88 4.11
CA THR A 217 2.14 10.36 3.19
C THR A 217 2.34 9.35 2.07
N ILE A 218 2.05 9.74 0.83
CA ILE A 218 2.21 8.89 -0.36
C ILE A 218 3.25 9.51 -1.29
N ASN A 219 4.35 8.80 -1.53
CA ASN A 219 5.41 9.20 -2.44
C ASN A 219 5.40 8.33 -3.69
N LEU A 220 5.07 8.91 -4.85
CA LEU A 220 5.16 8.26 -6.15
C LEU A 220 6.51 8.59 -6.80
N GLU A 221 7.40 7.62 -6.88
CA GLU A 221 8.73 7.74 -7.48
C GLU A 221 8.82 6.98 -8.81
N GLY A 222 8.00 5.94 -8.99
CA GLY A 222 7.94 5.11 -10.20
C GLY A 222 6.67 4.28 -10.28
N GLY A 223 6.52 3.48 -11.36
CA GLY A 223 5.35 2.65 -11.58
C GLY A 223 4.25 3.33 -12.39
N THR A 224 3.14 2.59 -12.61
CA THR A 224 1.98 3.07 -13.39
C THR A 224 0.69 2.70 -12.66
N PHE A 225 -0.01 3.68 -12.13
CA PHE A 225 -1.16 3.47 -11.25
C PHE A 225 -2.48 3.95 -11.88
N GLU A 226 -3.56 3.22 -11.66
CA GLU A 226 -4.90 3.65 -12.05
C GLU A 226 -5.38 4.82 -11.18
N SER A 227 -5.13 4.76 -9.88
CA SER A 227 -5.52 5.80 -8.94
C SER A 227 -4.64 5.80 -7.70
N ILE A 228 -4.31 7.01 -7.26
CA ILE A 228 -3.73 7.26 -5.94
C ILE A 228 -4.70 8.17 -5.20
N ASN A 229 -5.09 7.83 -3.97
CA ASN A 229 -6.08 8.58 -3.20
C ASN A 229 -5.67 8.62 -1.71
N GLY A 230 -5.57 9.80 -1.13
CA GLY A 230 -5.38 9.98 0.32
C GLY A 230 -6.57 9.42 1.10
N ASN A 231 -7.78 9.68 0.68
CA ASN A 231 -9.10 9.35 1.22
C ASN A 231 -9.55 10.30 2.35
N LEU A 232 -9.37 9.97 3.62
CA LEU A 232 -9.83 10.75 4.77
C LEU A 232 -8.64 11.22 5.59
N GLY A 233 -8.59 12.50 5.91
CA GLY A 233 -7.53 13.10 6.69
C GLY A 233 -6.69 14.08 5.90
N THR A 234 -5.80 14.77 6.57
CA THR A 234 -4.90 15.74 5.91
C THR A 234 -3.70 15.01 5.34
N ASP A 235 -3.75 14.72 4.05
CA ASP A 235 -2.80 13.86 3.37
C ASP A 235 -1.70 14.67 2.64
N THR A 236 -0.55 14.03 2.44
CA THR A 236 0.55 14.58 1.64
C THR A 236 0.87 13.60 0.51
N ILE A 237 0.64 14.03 -0.74
CA ILE A 237 0.94 13.22 -1.92
C ILE A 237 2.05 13.89 -2.74
N ASN A 238 3.21 13.26 -2.80
CA ASN A 238 4.37 13.73 -3.54
C ASN A 238 4.56 12.91 -4.81
N VAL A 239 4.42 13.55 -5.97
CA VAL A 239 4.60 12.93 -7.29
C VAL A 239 5.98 13.29 -7.81
N LEU A 240 6.96 12.47 -7.48
CA LEU A 240 8.38 12.66 -7.78
C LEU A 240 8.80 12.01 -9.10
N GLY A 241 7.97 11.13 -9.65
CA GLY A 241 8.16 10.39 -10.89
C GLY A 241 6.97 9.47 -11.16
N GLY A 242 7.13 8.48 -12.06
CA GLY A 242 6.07 7.51 -12.38
C GLY A 242 4.86 8.09 -13.10
N GLU A 243 3.82 7.29 -13.21
CA GLU A 243 2.57 7.62 -13.89
C GLU A 243 1.35 7.27 -13.04
N ALA A 244 0.31 8.12 -13.08
CA ALA A 244 -0.98 7.81 -12.49
C ALA A 244 -2.11 8.39 -13.36
N ASP A 245 -3.21 7.64 -13.57
CA ASP A 245 -4.35 8.22 -14.27
C ASP A 245 -4.99 9.32 -13.41
N ARG A 246 -5.20 9.05 -12.14
CA ARG A 246 -5.83 9.98 -11.20
C ARG A 246 -5.06 10.07 -9.88
N ILE A 247 -4.89 11.30 -9.41
CA ILE A 247 -4.37 11.59 -8.08
C ILE A 247 -5.44 12.38 -7.35
N LEU A 248 -5.88 11.91 -6.21
CA LEU A 248 -6.99 12.43 -5.43
C LEU A 248 -6.49 12.73 -4.02
N GLY A 249 -6.74 13.93 -3.50
CA GLY A 249 -6.52 14.25 -2.09
C GLY A 249 -7.50 13.44 -1.24
N GLY A 250 -8.76 13.76 -1.32
CA GLY A 250 -9.79 13.01 -0.63
C GLY A 250 -10.77 13.88 0.13
N ALA A 251 -10.70 13.85 1.42
CA ALA A 251 -11.47 14.73 2.29
C ALA A 251 -10.56 15.30 3.37
N ASP A 252 -10.87 16.49 3.82
CA ASP A 252 -10.01 17.35 4.64
C ASP A 252 -8.91 18.05 3.80
N ALA A 253 -8.06 18.83 4.43
CA ALA A 253 -7.12 19.70 3.72
C ALA A 253 -5.85 18.96 3.31
N ASP A 254 -5.70 18.70 2.03
CA ASP A 254 -4.61 17.90 1.46
C ASP A 254 -3.51 18.75 0.82
N GLN A 255 -2.33 18.19 0.73
CA GLN A 255 -1.22 18.74 -0.02
C GLN A 255 -0.78 17.79 -1.13
N ILE A 256 -0.91 18.21 -2.39
CA ILE A 256 -0.47 17.43 -3.56
C ILE A 256 0.61 18.20 -4.30
N THR A 257 1.81 17.63 -4.39
CA THR A 257 2.94 18.26 -5.09
C THR A 257 3.42 17.38 -6.24
N ASN A 258 3.33 17.85 -7.47
CA ASN A 258 3.89 17.18 -8.63
C ASN A 258 5.17 17.87 -9.10
N THR A 259 6.32 17.19 -8.99
CA THR A 259 7.62 17.70 -9.45
C THR A 259 8.05 17.12 -10.77
N SER A 260 7.70 15.87 -11.12
CA SER A 260 8.12 15.26 -12.38
C SER A 260 7.28 14.08 -12.88
N GLY A 261 6.22 13.69 -12.15
CA GLY A 261 5.36 12.59 -12.56
C GLY A 261 4.39 12.96 -13.68
N GLN A 262 3.81 11.94 -14.30
CA GLN A 262 2.77 12.08 -15.32
C GLN A 262 1.41 11.65 -14.78
N PHE A 263 0.37 12.39 -15.12
CA PHE A 263 -1.01 12.07 -14.71
C PHE A 263 -2.03 12.59 -15.76
N ILE A 264 -3.25 12.08 -15.69
CA ILE A 264 -4.37 12.60 -16.46
C ILE A 264 -5.04 13.74 -15.69
N SER A 265 -5.29 13.54 -14.38
CA SER A 265 -5.86 14.57 -13.51
C SER A 265 -5.37 14.49 -12.07
N ILE A 266 -5.27 15.66 -11.46
CA ILE A 266 -5.18 15.83 -9.99
C ILE A 266 -6.47 16.50 -9.51
N ASN A 267 -7.00 16.07 -8.36
CA ASN A 267 -8.15 16.69 -7.71
C ASN A 267 -7.99 16.65 -6.19
N GLY A 268 -8.07 17.80 -5.53
CA GLY A 268 -8.12 17.88 -4.06
C GLY A 268 -9.35 17.18 -3.51
N ASN A 269 -10.50 17.36 -4.12
CA ASN A 269 -11.85 16.88 -3.83
C ASN A 269 -12.55 17.73 -2.75
N LYS A 270 -12.41 17.46 -1.47
CA LYS A 270 -13.06 18.21 -0.39
C LYS A 270 -12.05 18.67 0.62
N GLY A 271 -12.18 19.91 1.06
CA GLY A 271 -11.29 20.55 2.01
C GLY A 271 -10.50 21.66 1.34
N ASN A 272 -9.79 22.41 2.15
CA ASN A 272 -8.95 23.49 1.66
C ASN A 272 -7.61 22.93 1.20
N ASP A 273 -7.53 22.54 -0.05
CA ASP A 273 -6.41 21.80 -0.61
C ASP A 273 -5.31 22.70 -1.15
N THR A 274 -4.08 22.20 -1.16
CA THR A 274 -2.95 22.86 -1.82
C THR A 274 -2.40 21.97 -2.90
N ILE A 275 -2.53 22.39 -4.16
CA ILE A 275 -2.03 21.66 -5.32
C ILE A 275 -0.88 22.44 -5.95
N ILE A 276 0.32 21.88 -5.92
CA ILE A 276 1.55 22.46 -6.45
C ILE A 276 1.99 21.67 -7.69
N ASN A 277 2.08 22.36 -8.82
CA ASN A 277 2.61 21.77 -10.04
C ASN A 277 3.96 22.38 -10.39
N ASP A 278 5.02 21.60 -10.21
CA ASP A 278 6.40 21.92 -10.54
C ASP A 278 6.90 21.14 -11.78
N ALA A 279 6.06 20.29 -12.37
CA ALA A 279 6.42 19.47 -13.52
C ALA A 279 6.07 20.15 -14.85
N SER A 280 6.81 19.79 -15.90
CA SER A 280 6.59 20.30 -17.25
C SER A 280 5.39 19.70 -17.98
N SER A 281 4.70 18.71 -17.41
CA SER A 281 3.53 18.06 -17.98
C SER A 281 2.35 18.16 -17.02
N SER A 282 1.44 19.10 -17.23
CA SER A 282 0.15 19.06 -16.52
C SER A 282 -0.99 18.95 -17.52
N ARG A 283 -2.05 18.25 -17.13
CA ARG A 283 -3.27 18.13 -17.91
C ARG A 283 -4.40 18.87 -17.25
N VAL A 284 -5.01 18.28 -16.22
CA VAL A 284 -6.13 18.88 -15.49
C VAL A 284 -5.83 18.86 -14.00
N LEU A 285 -5.89 20.04 -13.39
CA LEU A 285 -5.76 20.21 -11.93
C LEU A 285 -7.05 20.86 -11.42
N ARG A 286 -7.64 20.25 -10.37
CA ARG A 286 -8.85 20.71 -9.73
C ARG A 286 -8.63 20.89 -8.24
N GLY A 287 -9.06 22.01 -7.69
CA GLY A 287 -9.19 22.19 -6.25
C GLY A 287 -10.28 21.27 -5.73
N GLY A 288 -11.52 21.55 -6.05
CA GLY A 288 -12.64 20.69 -5.71
C GLY A 288 -13.76 21.40 -4.95
N ALA A 289 -13.84 21.22 -3.67
CA ALA A 289 -14.81 21.92 -2.84
C ALA A 289 -14.10 22.51 -1.64
N ASP A 290 -14.58 23.67 -1.20
CA ASP A 290 -13.97 24.55 -0.19
C ASP A 290 -12.84 25.40 -0.81
N ASP A 291 -12.08 26.14 -0.01
CA ASP A 291 -11.18 27.18 -0.50
C ASP A 291 -9.80 26.62 -0.81
N ASP A 292 -9.44 26.52 -2.07
CA ASP A 292 -8.26 25.82 -2.57
C ASP A 292 -7.13 26.76 -2.99
N LEU A 293 -5.89 26.27 -2.96
CA LEU A 293 -4.71 26.94 -3.48
C LEU A 293 -4.06 26.14 -4.60
N LEU A 294 -4.12 26.66 -5.84
CA LEU A 294 -3.55 26.04 -7.02
C LEU A 294 -2.32 26.82 -7.49
N ILE A 295 -1.14 26.21 -7.43
CA ILE A 295 0.16 26.79 -7.75
C ILE A 295 0.75 26.14 -8.99
N ASN A 296 1.17 26.96 -9.97
CA ASN A 296 1.92 26.49 -11.13
C ASN A 296 3.29 27.16 -11.17
N ASN A 297 4.34 26.50 -10.66
CA ASN A 297 5.67 27.08 -10.53
C ASN A 297 6.55 26.92 -11.76
N THR A 298 6.41 25.83 -12.51
CA THR A 298 7.26 25.53 -13.65
C THR A 298 6.49 25.06 -14.88
N GLY A 299 6.71 25.71 -15.94
CA GLY A 299 6.71 25.34 -17.36
C GLY A 299 5.58 24.55 -18.01
N ALA A 300 4.62 24.00 -17.30
CA ALA A 300 3.55 23.27 -17.96
C ALA A 300 2.33 24.12 -18.26
N ASN A 301 1.82 23.98 -19.48
CA ASN A 301 0.50 24.49 -19.83
C ASN A 301 -0.55 23.49 -19.34
N GLY A 302 -1.37 23.87 -18.37
CA GLY A 302 -2.40 23.01 -17.81
C GLY A 302 -3.73 23.75 -17.68
N GLU A 303 -4.81 22.96 -17.60
CA GLU A 303 -6.14 23.46 -17.26
C GLU A 303 -6.33 23.40 -15.75
N PHE A 304 -6.69 24.52 -15.16
CA PHE A 304 -6.90 24.69 -13.72
C PHE A 304 -8.35 25.03 -13.46
N TYR A 305 -8.94 24.35 -12.49
CA TYR A 305 -10.29 24.56 -12.02
C TYR A 305 -10.23 24.75 -10.50
N GLY A 306 -10.82 25.82 -9.97
CA GLY A 306 -11.09 25.99 -8.55
C GLY A 306 -12.23 25.07 -8.11
N ASP A 307 -13.23 24.93 -8.96
CA ASP A 307 -14.50 24.28 -8.75
C ASP A 307 -15.36 25.07 -7.72
N ARG A 308 -15.52 24.66 -6.49
CA ARG A 308 -16.36 25.34 -5.51
C ARG A 308 -15.53 25.89 -4.36
N GLY A 309 -15.59 27.18 -4.13
CA GLY A 309 -14.87 27.81 -3.04
C GLY A 309 -14.49 29.26 -3.35
N ALA A 310 -13.69 29.82 -2.49
CA ALA A 310 -12.96 31.05 -2.76
C ALA A 310 -11.50 30.71 -3.04
N ASP A 311 -11.24 30.35 -4.28
CA ASP A 311 -10.00 29.72 -4.68
C ASP A 311 -8.88 30.73 -4.98
N ILE A 312 -7.65 30.31 -4.77
CA ILE A 312 -6.45 31.10 -5.06
C ILE A 312 -5.64 30.44 -6.15
N PHE A 313 -5.50 31.12 -7.29
CA PHE A 313 -4.65 30.70 -8.37
C PHE A 313 -3.33 31.47 -8.32
N LYS A 314 -2.22 30.73 -8.31
CA LYS A 314 -0.88 31.32 -8.21
C LYS A 314 -0.03 30.97 -9.42
N PRO A 315 -0.06 31.79 -10.49
CA PRO A 315 0.81 31.61 -11.66
C PRO A 315 2.27 31.98 -11.34
N SER A 316 3.17 31.50 -12.19
CA SER A 316 4.57 31.90 -12.20
C SER A 316 4.98 32.36 -13.61
N ASP A 317 6.13 33.01 -13.74
CA ASP A 317 6.69 33.42 -15.03
C ASP A 317 7.46 32.30 -15.76
N GLN A 318 7.12 31.03 -15.46
CA GLN A 318 7.75 29.85 -16.07
C GLN A 318 6.77 28.91 -16.78
N GLY A 319 5.47 29.21 -16.75
CA GLY A 319 4.45 28.37 -17.36
C GLY A 319 3.11 29.07 -17.51
N MET A 320 2.22 28.50 -18.31
CA MET A 320 0.90 29.06 -18.56
C MET A 320 -0.18 28.31 -17.79
N MET A 321 -0.89 29.00 -16.92
CA MET A 321 -2.07 28.51 -16.19
C MET A 321 -3.33 28.90 -16.97
N ILE A 322 -4.12 27.94 -17.46
CA ILE A 322 -5.41 28.19 -18.08
C ILE A 322 -6.50 27.95 -17.05
N ILE A 323 -7.03 29.02 -16.49
CA ILE A 323 -8.08 28.96 -15.46
C ILE A 323 -9.45 28.91 -16.17
N LYS A 324 -10.19 27.83 -15.94
CA LYS A 324 -11.37 27.48 -16.71
C LYS A 324 -12.68 27.98 -16.10
N ASP A 325 -12.69 28.23 -14.79
CA ASP A 325 -13.93 28.49 -14.00
C ASP A 325 -13.80 29.64 -13.01
N PHE A 326 -12.86 30.57 -13.23
CA PHE A 326 -12.61 31.70 -12.32
C PHE A 326 -13.89 32.50 -12.04
N ASN A 327 -14.28 32.60 -10.78
CA ASN A 327 -15.47 33.26 -10.32
C ASN A 327 -15.15 34.66 -9.76
N VAL A 328 -15.45 35.69 -10.54
CA VAL A 328 -15.14 37.09 -10.18
C VAL A 328 -15.81 37.50 -8.88
N GLY A 329 -15.03 38.01 -7.94
CA GLY A 329 -15.49 38.45 -6.63
C GLY A 329 -15.55 37.34 -5.56
N ILE A 330 -15.22 36.13 -5.93
CA ILE A 330 -15.05 34.97 -5.04
C ILE A 330 -13.60 34.51 -5.11
N ASP A 331 -13.12 34.16 -6.30
CA ASP A 331 -11.75 33.70 -6.50
C ASP A 331 -10.76 34.84 -6.61
N SER A 332 -9.49 34.53 -6.40
CA SER A 332 -8.39 35.49 -6.43
C SER A 332 -7.16 34.92 -7.17
N ILE A 333 -6.29 35.85 -7.60
CA ILE A 333 -4.99 35.48 -8.20
C ILE A 333 -3.89 36.07 -7.30
N ASP A 334 -3.00 35.20 -6.84
CA ASP A 334 -1.80 35.60 -6.11
C ASP A 334 -0.65 35.86 -7.10
N PHE A 335 -0.34 37.11 -7.32
CA PHE A 335 0.74 37.55 -8.21
C PHE A 335 2.13 37.57 -7.55
N SER A 336 2.28 37.09 -6.34
CA SER A 336 3.54 37.19 -5.57
C SER A 336 4.74 36.47 -6.22
N ASN A 337 4.49 35.54 -7.13
CA ASN A 337 5.53 34.85 -7.90
C ASN A 337 5.94 35.60 -9.19
N LEU A 338 5.29 36.74 -9.53
CA LEU A 338 5.57 37.51 -10.73
C LEU A 338 6.34 38.80 -10.36
N GLU A 339 7.45 39.07 -11.05
CA GLU A 339 8.20 40.33 -10.84
C GLU A 339 7.42 41.55 -11.29
N SER A 340 6.71 41.42 -12.43
CA SER A 340 5.82 42.44 -12.98
C SER A 340 4.82 41.81 -13.94
N TYR A 341 3.61 42.33 -13.98
CA TYR A 341 2.58 41.82 -14.88
C TYR A 341 1.71 42.96 -15.42
N ILE A 342 1.06 42.68 -16.54
CA ILE A 342 -0.03 43.48 -17.11
C ILE A 342 -1.22 42.56 -17.38
N THR A 343 -2.40 43.12 -17.38
CA THR A 343 -3.62 42.42 -17.82
C THR A 343 -4.06 42.94 -19.18
N ARG A 344 -4.48 42.05 -20.07
CA ARG A 344 -5.00 42.38 -21.38
C ARG A 344 -6.23 41.56 -21.71
N ILE A 345 -7.24 42.16 -22.28
CA ILE A 345 -8.43 41.48 -22.75
C ILE A 345 -8.21 40.97 -24.18
N ASP A 346 -8.53 39.69 -24.43
CA ASP A 346 -8.51 39.04 -25.72
C ASP A 346 -9.79 38.24 -25.94
N GLY A 347 -10.70 38.80 -26.71
CA GLY A 347 -12.04 38.28 -26.87
C GLY A 347 -12.82 38.34 -25.55
N ASN A 348 -13.19 37.19 -25.05
CA ASN A 348 -13.88 37.04 -23.77
C ASN A 348 -12.95 36.68 -22.58
N ASN A 349 -11.65 36.63 -22.83
CA ASN A 349 -10.67 36.19 -21.86
C ASN A 349 -9.86 37.35 -21.28
N THR A 350 -9.44 37.23 -20.04
CA THR A 350 -8.39 38.07 -19.49
C THR A 350 -7.05 37.31 -19.53
N LEU A 351 -6.05 37.93 -20.15
CA LEU A 351 -4.68 37.44 -20.21
C LEU A 351 -3.84 38.16 -19.14
N ILE A 352 -3.02 37.41 -18.44
CA ILE A 352 -2.00 37.93 -17.52
C ILE A 352 -0.65 37.69 -18.21
N GLU A 353 0.06 38.76 -18.46
CA GLU A 353 1.32 38.76 -19.22
C GLU A 353 2.46 39.34 -18.39
N THR A 354 3.64 38.74 -18.48
CA THR A 354 4.90 39.27 -17.96
C THR A 354 5.84 39.67 -19.05
N THR A 355 6.77 40.60 -18.77
CA THR A 355 7.76 41.03 -19.76
C THR A 355 8.80 39.97 -20.05
N SER A 356 9.04 39.07 -19.12
CA SER A 356 10.04 38.01 -19.21
C SER A 356 9.56 36.77 -19.96
N PHE A 357 8.24 36.45 -19.88
CA PHE A 357 7.73 35.18 -20.37
C PHE A 357 6.54 35.31 -21.35
N GLY A 358 5.84 36.45 -21.38
CA GLY A 358 4.61 36.63 -22.14
C GLY A 358 3.39 36.21 -21.31
N VAL A 359 2.44 35.49 -21.94
CA VAL A 359 1.23 35.05 -21.22
C VAL A 359 1.55 33.96 -20.20
N VAL A 360 1.27 34.24 -18.93
CA VAL A 360 1.48 33.32 -17.80
C VAL A 360 0.16 32.78 -17.21
N ALA A 361 -0.95 33.50 -17.42
CA ALA A 361 -2.27 32.99 -17.09
C ALA A 361 -3.33 33.49 -18.08
N ILE A 362 -4.35 32.64 -18.28
CA ILE A 362 -5.54 32.94 -19.04
C ILE A 362 -6.74 32.64 -18.15
N LEU A 363 -7.58 33.66 -17.91
CA LEU A 363 -8.89 33.50 -17.31
C LEU A 363 -9.89 33.34 -18.45
N GLU A 364 -10.36 32.12 -18.67
CA GLU A 364 -11.21 31.81 -19.79
C GLU A 364 -12.65 32.30 -19.54
N ASN A 365 -13.23 33.02 -20.53
CA ASN A 365 -14.56 33.65 -20.44
C ASN A 365 -14.74 34.65 -19.28
N VAL A 366 -13.66 35.28 -18.83
CA VAL A 366 -13.66 36.29 -17.76
C VAL A 366 -13.08 37.60 -18.27
N ILE A 367 -13.76 38.71 -17.99
CA ILE A 367 -13.28 40.05 -18.23
C ILE A 367 -13.12 40.73 -16.87
N LEU A 368 -11.90 41.01 -16.44
CA LEU A 368 -11.55 41.71 -15.20
C LEU A 368 -11.55 43.23 -15.41
#